data_4aa3de62fd77aac39d411235469ffdbd
#
_entry.id   4aa3de62fd77aac39d411235469ffdbd
#
_cell.length_a   1.000
_cell.length_b   1.000
_cell.length_c   1.000
_cell.angle_alpha   90.00
_cell.angle_beta   90.00
_cell.angle_gamma   90.00
#
_symmetry.space_group_name_H-M   'P 1'
#
loop_
_entity.id
_entity.type
_entity.pdbx_description
1 polymer ?
#
loop_
_entity_poly.entity_id
_entity_poly.type
_entity_poly.pdbx_seq_one_letter_code
_entity_poly.pdbx_strand_id
1 'polypeptide(L)'
;MDIRIQCLSIDSPDPAKIASFWAAALGWHRPLDEPDEIGFGPDEVCLEPPAGSPEDGVAPDLLFLRVPEGKTAKNRLHLDLRPKDQAAEVARLEALGARRVDVGQAADVTWVVLADPDGNEFCVLRALRPDELDA
;
A
#
# COMPACT_ATOMS: atom_id res chain seq x y z
N MET A 1 -18.64 -8.35 -17.99
CA MET A 1 -18.26 -6.95 -18.13
C MET A 1 -16.79 -6.84 -18.47
N ASP A 2 -16.49 -5.96 -19.43
CA ASP A 2 -15.13 -5.87 -20.01
C ASP A 2 -14.33 -4.71 -19.38
N ILE A 3 -14.52 -4.47 -18.09
CA ILE A 3 -13.83 -3.41 -17.36
C ILE A 3 -13.21 -3.98 -16.09
N ARG A 4 -11.98 -3.52 -15.78
CA ARG A 4 -11.26 -3.91 -14.57
C ARG A 4 -10.45 -2.73 -14.05
N ILE A 5 -10.12 -2.77 -12.78
CA ILE A 5 -9.19 -1.79 -12.19
C ILE A 5 -7.77 -2.26 -12.53
N GLN A 6 -7.08 -1.48 -13.36
CA GLN A 6 -5.70 -1.80 -13.78
C GLN A 6 -4.69 -1.37 -12.73
N CYS A 7 -4.79 -0.13 -12.29
CA CYS A 7 -3.87 0.46 -11.32
C CYS A 7 -4.62 1.26 -10.28
N LEU A 8 -4.04 1.38 -9.11
CA LEU A 8 -4.33 2.43 -8.14
C LEU A 8 -3.18 3.43 -8.21
N SER A 9 -3.45 4.64 -8.70
CA SER A 9 -2.44 5.69 -8.82
C SER A 9 -2.42 6.55 -7.58
N ILE A 10 -1.23 6.78 -7.05
CA ILE A 10 -0.99 7.52 -5.81
C ILE A 10 -0.01 8.63 -6.10
N ASP A 11 -0.44 9.86 -5.87
CA ASP A 11 0.41 11.04 -6.05
C ASP A 11 1.43 11.14 -4.91
N SER A 12 2.65 11.53 -5.25
CA SER A 12 3.75 11.65 -4.27
C SER A 12 4.75 12.71 -4.69
N PRO A 13 5.28 13.50 -3.75
CA PRO A 13 6.39 14.40 -4.08
C PRO A 13 7.71 13.64 -4.32
N ASP A 14 7.80 12.38 -3.90
CA ASP A 14 8.98 11.52 -4.11
C ASP A 14 8.55 10.07 -4.40
N PRO A 15 8.19 9.75 -5.65
CA PRO A 15 7.72 8.41 -6.01
C PRO A 15 8.70 7.29 -5.70
N ALA A 16 9.99 7.51 -5.88
CA ALA A 16 11.01 6.49 -5.60
C ALA A 16 11.03 6.11 -4.11
N LYS A 17 10.96 7.10 -3.24
CA LYS A 17 10.98 6.90 -1.79
C LYS A 17 9.73 6.15 -1.32
N ILE A 18 8.55 6.62 -1.71
CA ILE A 18 7.30 5.99 -1.26
C ILE A 18 7.13 4.60 -1.86
N ALA A 19 7.52 4.39 -3.11
CA ALA A 19 7.50 3.07 -3.74
C ALA A 19 8.42 2.08 -3.02
N SER A 20 9.59 2.53 -2.56
CA SER A 20 10.51 1.68 -1.77
C SER A 20 9.87 1.21 -0.47
N PHE A 21 9.14 2.08 0.22
CA PHE A 21 8.39 1.69 1.41
C PHE A 21 7.35 0.62 1.08
N TRP A 22 6.50 0.86 0.08
CA TRP A 22 5.42 -0.07 -0.26
C TRP A 22 5.93 -1.37 -0.87
N ALA A 23 7.02 -1.34 -1.62
CA ALA A 23 7.68 -2.56 -2.11
C ALA A 23 8.13 -3.45 -0.95
N ALA A 24 8.76 -2.87 0.06
CA ALA A 24 9.17 -3.60 1.26
C ALA A 24 7.97 -4.05 2.11
N ALA A 25 6.96 -3.20 2.24
CA ALA A 25 5.76 -3.49 3.03
C ALA A 25 4.97 -4.67 2.45
N LEU A 26 4.76 -4.69 1.15
CA LEU A 26 3.93 -5.68 0.46
C LEU A 26 4.73 -6.87 -0.09
N GLY A 27 6.05 -6.75 -0.22
CA GLY A 27 6.85 -7.73 -0.94
C GLY A 27 6.62 -7.67 -2.45
N TRP A 28 6.22 -6.51 -2.96
CA TRP A 28 5.97 -6.29 -4.38
C TRP A 28 7.22 -5.71 -5.05
N HIS A 29 7.25 -5.74 -6.38
CA HIS A 29 8.41 -5.31 -7.16
C HIS A 29 8.00 -4.50 -8.38
N ARG A 30 8.97 -3.80 -8.96
CA ARG A 30 8.77 -3.15 -10.26
C ARG A 30 8.65 -4.22 -11.35
N PRO A 31 7.79 -4.00 -12.37
CA PRO A 31 7.73 -4.92 -13.50
C PRO A 31 9.10 -5.11 -14.16
N LEU A 32 9.51 -6.37 -14.32
CA LEU A 32 10.81 -6.70 -14.92
C LEU A 32 10.83 -6.47 -16.43
N ASP A 33 9.65 -6.51 -17.06
CA ASP A 33 9.49 -6.44 -18.51
C ASP A 33 9.25 -5.02 -19.02
N GLU A 34 9.17 -4.04 -18.13
CA GLU A 34 8.97 -2.64 -18.49
C GLU A 34 10.20 -1.83 -18.10
N PRO A 35 11.20 -1.77 -18.98
CA PRO A 35 12.30 -0.85 -18.79
C PRO A 35 11.73 0.58 -18.79
N ASP A 36 12.51 1.51 -18.23
CA ASP A 36 12.19 2.95 -18.08
C ASP A 36 11.68 3.63 -19.37
N GLU A 37 11.59 2.90 -20.47
CA GLU A 37 11.24 3.41 -21.80
C GLU A 37 9.75 3.45 -22.09
N ILE A 38 8.90 2.82 -21.27
CA ILE A 38 7.45 2.79 -21.53
C ILE A 38 6.69 3.59 -20.47
N GLY A 39 6.93 4.88 -20.40
CA GLY A 39 6.14 5.78 -19.58
C GLY A 39 6.39 5.72 -18.08
N PHE A 40 7.32 4.88 -17.63
CA PHE A 40 7.74 4.81 -16.23
C PHE A 40 9.11 5.47 -16.07
N GLY A 41 9.15 6.77 -16.32
CA GLY A 41 10.35 7.57 -16.10
C GLY A 41 10.62 7.79 -14.61
N PRO A 42 11.60 8.64 -14.26
CA PRO A 42 11.94 8.91 -12.85
C PRO A 42 10.78 9.53 -12.05
N ASP A 43 9.75 9.99 -12.73
CA ASP A 43 8.57 10.62 -12.13
C ASP A 43 7.43 9.62 -11.91
N GLU A 44 7.59 8.37 -12.30
CA GLU A 44 6.60 7.32 -12.14
C GLU A 44 7.25 6.02 -11.69
N VAL A 45 6.66 5.35 -10.70
CA VAL A 45 7.12 4.04 -10.24
C VAL A 45 5.92 3.13 -10.08
N CYS A 46 5.92 2.01 -10.81
CA CYS A 46 4.89 0.99 -10.71
C CYS A 46 5.37 -0.17 -9.83
N LEU A 47 4.49 -0.71 -9.01
CA LEU A 47 4.71 -1.94 -8.24
C LEU A 47 3.62 -2.94 -8.59
N GLU A 48 4.03 -4.19 -8.75
CA GLU A 48 3.11 -5.30 -8.98
C GLU A 48 3.36 -6.45 -8.02
N PRO A 49 2.32 -7.29 -7.74
CA PRO A 49 2.51 -8.50 -6.96
C PRO A 49 3.48 -9.45 -7.64
N PRO A 50 4.23 -10.27 -6.86
CA PRO A 50 5.07 -11.30 -7.45
C PRO A 50 4.26 -12.30 -8.28
N ALA A 51 4.80 -12.71 -9.41
CA ALA A 51 4.18 -13.72 -10.27
C ALA A 51 3.89 -15.00 -9.46
N GLY A 52 2.67 -15.51 -9.58
CA GLY A 52 2.24 -16.72 -8.87
C GLY A 52 1.86 -16.49 -7.41
N SER A 53 1.94 -15.26 -6.88
CA SER A 53 1.43 -14.95 -5.54
C SER A 53 -0.10 -14.96 -5.53
N PRO A 54 -0.75 -15.08 -4.36
CA PRO A 54 -2.21 -15.03 -4.28
C PRO A 54 -2.83 -13.75 -4.81
N GLU A 55 -2.06 -12.67 -4.84
CA GLU A 55 -2.52 -11.34 -5.29
C GLU A 55 -2.29 -11.14 -6.80
N ASP A 56 -1.46 -11.97 -7.42
CA ASP A 56 -1.15 -11.87 -8.84
C ASP A 56 -2.42 -12.04 -9.70
N GLY A 57 -2.69 -11.05 -10.54
CA GLY A 57 -3.90 -11.02 -11.34
C GLY A 57 -5.19 -10.67 -10.60
N VAL A 58 -5.14 -10.46 -9.28
CA VAL A 58 -6.28 -10.14 -8.43
C VAL A 58 -6.22 -8.71 -7.93
N ALA A 59 -5.11 -8.31 -7.32
CA ALA A 59 -4.92 -6.95 -6.85
C ALA A 59 -4.48 -6.04 -8.02
N PRO A 60 -4.96 -4.78 -8.07
CA PRO A 60 -4.43 -3.81 -9.03
C PRO A 60 -2.99 -3.45 -8.68
N ASP A 61 -2.22 -3.07 -9.69
CA ASP A 61 -0.88 -2.53 -9.48
C ASP A 61 -0.95 -1.20 -8.72
N LEU A 62 0.11 -0.84 -8.02
CA LEU A 62 0.26 0.48 -7.42
C LEU A 62 1.18 1.31 -8.31
N LEU A 63 0.70 2.50 -8.70
CA LEU A 63 1.46 3.42 -9.54
C LEU A 63 1.66 4.73 -8.78
N PHE A 64 2.91 5.08 -8.51
CA PHE A 64 3.27 6.30 -7.80
C PHE A 64 3.69 7.36 -8.81
N LEU A 65 2.99 8.50 -8.79
CA LEU A 65 3.16 9.58 -9.76
C LEU A 65 3.69 10.83 -9.05
N ARG A 66 4.70 11.47 -9.64
CA ARG A 66 5.26 12.69 -9.08
C ARG A 66 4.28 13.86 -9.22
N VAL A 67 4.06 14.53 -8.10
CA VAL A 67 3.35 15.82 -8.03
C VAL A 67 4.16 16.78 -7.16
N PRO A 68 4.04 18.10 -7.37
CA PRO A 68 4.83 19.07 -6.61
C PRO A 68 4.38 19.21 -5.15
N GLU A 69 3.12 18.93 -4.85
CA GLU A 69 2.55 19.12 -3.52
C GLU A 69 2.58 17.84 -2.69
N GLY A 70 2.76 18.00 -1.37
CA GLY A 70 2.56 16.94 -0.41
C GLY A 70 1.09 16.79 -0.01
N LYS A 71 0.82 15.79 0.80
CA LYS A 71 -0.50 15.52 1.36
C LYS A 71 -0.85 16.56 2.43
N THR A 72 -2.04 17.15 2.36
CA THR A 72 -2.52 18.17 3.31
C THR A 72 -3.83 17.80 4.01
N ALA A 73 -4.62 16.91 3.45
CA ALA A 73 -5.90 16.50 4.01
C ALA A 73 -5.92 14.98 4.23
N LYS A 74 -6.85 14.51 5.09
CA LYS A 74 -7.06 13.08 5.28
C LYS A 74 -7.43 12.41 3.96
N ASN A 75 -6.86 11.23 3.71
CA ASN A 75 -7.17 10.45 2.51
C ASN A 75 -8.66 10.10 2.46
N ARG A 76 -9.24 10.20 1.28
CA ARG A 76 -10.61 9.75 1.00
C ARG A 76 -10.66 8.26 0.63
N LEU A 77 -9.56 7.73 0.14
CA LEU A 77 -9.34 6.30 -0.09
C LEU A 77 -8.14 5.87 0.74
N HIS A 78 -8.22 4.70 1.34
CA HIS A 78 -7.11 4.12 2.08
C HIS A 78 -7.04 2.62 1.85
N LEU A 79 -5.86 2.07 1.94
CA LEU A 79 -5.66 0.63 1.87
C LEU A 79 -5.95 0.02 3.25
N ASP A 80 -6.60 -1.14 3.24
CA ASP A 80 -6.76 -1.97 4.42
C ASP A 80 -5.97 -3.25 4.21
N LEU A 81 -4.97 -3.49 5.05
CA LEU A 81 -4.08 -4.64 4.96
C LEU A 81 -4.51 -5.72 5.95
N ARG A 82 -4.57 -6.96 5.49
CA ARG A 82 -4.96 -8.11 6.31
C ARG A 82 -3.75 -9.00 6.59
N PRO A 83 -3.10 -8.87 7.75
CA PRO A 83 -1.96 -9.70 8.11
C PRO A 83 -2.40 -11.00 8.79
N LYS A 84 -1.46 -11.92 8.95
CA LYS A 84 -1.64 -13.11 9.81
C LYS A 84 -1.38 -12.81 11.28
N ASP A 85 -0.59 -11.77 11.58
CA ASP A 85 -0.26 -11.32 12.93
C ASP A 85 -0.20 -9.79 12.92
N GLN A 86 -1.26 -9.16 13.43
CA GLN A 86 -1.40 -7.70 13.40
C GLN A 86 -0.26 -6.99 14.14
N ALA A 87 0.04 -7.42 15.35
CA ALA A 87 1.05 -6.74 16.17
C ALA A 87 2.44 -6.83 15.55
N ALA A 88 2.81 -7.99 15.03
CA ALA A 88 4.09 -8.18 14.35
C ALA A 88 4.19 -7.35 13.08
N GLU A 89 3.11 -7.28 12.28
CA GLU A 89 3.09 -6.47 11.06
C GLU A 89 3.14 -4.98 11.36
N VAL A 90 2.42 -4.49 12.36
CA VAL A 90 2.51 -3.09 12.76
C VAL A 90 3.94 -2.74 13.15
N ALA A 91 4.60 -3.56 13.96
CA ALA A 91 5.99 -3.33 14.35
C ALA A 91 6.94 -3.32 13.13
N ARG A 92 6.74 -4.23 12.18
CA ARG A 92 7.54 -4.31 10.95
C ARG A 92 7.36 -3.05 10.09
N LEU A 93 6.11 -2.62 9.90
CA LEU A 93 5.79 -1.42 9.13
C LEU A 93 6.34 -0.15 9.78
N GLU A 94 6.26 -0.05 11.11
CA GLU A 94 6.87 1.06 11.84
C GLU A 94 8.40 1.09 11.66
N ALA A 95 9.04 -0.08 11.65
CA ALA A 95 10.48 -0.17 11.38
C ALA A 95 10.84 0.26 9.96
N LEU A 96 9.93 0.10 8.99
CA LEU A 96 10.10 0.56 7.61
C LEU A 96 9.84 2.05 7.42
N GLY A 97 9.26 2.74 8.41
CA GLY A 97 9.02 4.17 8.37
C GLY A 97 7.56 4.61 8.51
N ALA A 98 6.63 3.69 8.70
CA ALA A 98 5.25 4.04 9.02
C ALA A 98 5.15 4.56 10.46
N ARG A 99 4.09 5.31 10.76
CA ARG A 99 3.82 5.78 12.12
C ARG A 99 2.35 5.66 12.44
N ARG A 100 2.04 5.45 13.72
CA ARG A 100 0.64 5.43 14.18
C ARG A 100 0.06 6.83 14.09
N VAL A 101 -1.21 6.92 13.68
CA VAL A 101 -1.93 8.18 13.59
C VAL A 101 -3.34 8.02 14.16
N ASP A 102 -3.85 9.12 14.71
CA ASP A 102 -5.22 9.23 15.18
C ASP A 102 -6.02 9.99 14.13
N VAL A 103 -7.05 9.34 13.59
CA VAL A 103 -7.97 9.94 12.61
C VAL A 103 -9.38 10.06 13.20
N GLY A 104 -9.50 9.99 14.54
CA GLY A 104 -10.77 10.06 15.22
C GLY A 104 -11.46 8.71 15.44
N GLN A 105 -10.74 7.59 15.23
CA GLN A 105 -11.29 6.26 15.47
C GLN A 105 -11.60 6.04 16.95
N ALA A 106 -12.64 5.26 17.24
CA ALA A 106 -13.00 4.90 18.61
C ALA A 106 -11.91 4.02 19.23
N ALA A 107 -11.84 4.01 20.58
CA ALA A 107 -10.80 3.27 21.30
C ALA A 107 -10.94 1.73 21.20
N ASP A 108 -12.14 1.25 20.87
CA ASP A 108 -12.48 -0.18 20.82
C ASP A 108 -12.42 -0.80 19.42
N VAL A 109 -11.93 -0.07 18.42
CA VAL A 109 -11.77 -0.61 17.05
C VAL A 109 -10.70 -1.69 17.02
N THR A 110 -10.85 -2.63 16.09
CA THR A 110 -9.94 -3.79 15.96
C THR A 110 -8.79 -3.55 14.98
N TRP A 111 -8.84 -2.49 14.20
CA TRP A 111 -7.78 -2.12 13.25
C TRP A 111 -6.83 -1.09 13.84
N VAL A 112 -5.64 -1.02 13.29
CA VAL A 112 -4.63 -0.01 13.63
C VAL A 112 -4.45 0.92 12.45
N VAL A 113 -4.52 2.24 12.68
CA VAL A 113 -4.31 3.23 11.64
C VAL A 113 -2.85 3.67 11.65
N LEU A 114 -2.20 3.57 10.51
CA LEU A 114 -0.84 4.04 10.29
C LEU A 114 -0.82 5.08 9.18
N ALA A 115 0.24 5.87 9.13
CA ALA A 115 0.57 6.70 7.99
C ALA A 115 1.87 6.19 7.37
N ASP A 116 1.93 6.17 6.05
CA ASP A 116 3.16 5.86 5.33
C ASP A 116 4.13 7.07 5.38
N PRO A 117 5.36 6.94 4.83
CA PRO A 117 6.33 8.06 4.86
C PRO A 117 5.86 9.35 4.18
N ASP A 118 4.89 9.29 3.26
CA ASP A 118 4.27 10.48 2.68
C ASP A 118 3.12 11.04 3.53
N GLY A 119 2.73 10.33 4.58
CA GLY A 119 1.61 10.71 5.44
C GLY A 119 0.27 10.13 5.04
N ASN A 120 0.21 9.29 4.01
CA ASN A 120 -1.03 8.65 3.59
C ASN A 120 -1.49 7.62 4.62
N GLU A 121 -2.71 7.78 5.11
CA GLU A 121 -3.30 6.87 6.10
C GLU A 121 -3.66 5.53 5.45
N PHE A 122 -3.38 4.46 6.16
CA PHE A 122 -3.81 3.10 5.82
C PHE A 122 -4.08 2.33 7.10
N CYS A 123 -4.78 1.21 6.98
CA CYS A 123 -5.16 0.41 8.14
C CYS A 123 -4.52 -0.97 8.08
N VAL A 124 -4.12 -1.45 9.25
CA VAL A 124 -3.73 -2.85 9.45
C VAL A 124 -4.87 -3.50 10.22
N LEU A 125 -5.56 -4.41 9.55
CA LEU A 125 -6.71 -5.11 10.11
C LEU A 125 -6.24 -6.19 11.09
N ARG A 126 -7.13 -6.66 11.96
CA ARG A 126 -6.84 -7.83 12.78
C ARG A 126 -6.64 -9.07 11.91
N ALA A 127 -5.92 -10.05 12.42
CA ALA A 127 -5.85 -11.35 11.75
C ALA A 127 -7.24 -11.99 11.70
N LEU A 128 -7.50 -12.78 10.65
CA LEU A 128 -8.71 -13.59 10.59
C LEU A 128 -8.62 -14.73 11.62
N ARG A 129 -9.74 -15.05 12.25
CA ARG A 129 -9.85 -16.22 13.11
C ARG A 129 -9.89 -17.49 12.24
N PRO A 130 -9.52 -18.66 12.80
CA PRO A 130 -9.57 -19.92 12.03
C PRO A 130 -10.90 -20.21 11.36
N ASP A 131 -12.02 -19.85 12.01
CA ASP A 131 -13.38 -20.04 11.49
C ASP A 131 -13.72 -19.08 10.33
N GLU A 132 -12.93 -18.04 10.12
CA GLU A 132 -13.10 -17.06 9.04
C GLU A 132 -12.27 -17.39 7.79
N LEU A 133 -11.32 -18.30 7.89
CA LEU A 133 -10.38 -18.59 6.80
C LEU A 133 -11.01 -19.39 5.65
N ASP A 134 -12.07 -20.10 5.92
CA ASP A 134 -12.77 -20.96 4.95
C ASP A 134 -14.04 -20.29 4.37
N ALA A 135 -14.24 -19.03 4.65
CA ALA A 135 -15.42 -18.29 4.20
C ALA A 135 -15.25 -17.75 2.76
#